data_ffea8caa6407f284a082192183fb8bf1
#
_entry.id   ffea8caa6407f284a082192183fb8bf1
#
_cell.length_a   1.000
_cell.length_b   1.000
_cell.length_c   1.000
_cell.angle_alpha   90.00
_cell.angle_beta   90.00
_cell.angle_gamma   90.00
#
_symmetry.space_group_name_H-M   'P 1'
#
loop_
_entity.id
_entity.type
_entity.pdbx_description
1 polymer ?
#
loop_
_entity_poly.entity_id
_entity_poly.type
_entity_poly.pdbx_seq_one_letter_code
_entity_poly.pdbx_strand_id
1 'polypeptide(L)'
;MAYNELIKNFEKVRAYMREFYVYGFKSRTEYDAKSARSYDDERRRLESWLGDYMRFTQTPEGKNVFLSVDSRVTRKNPFYKAWKAKSFTDGDITLHFAIFDILYDPETKMTLTELIEEIDQRLSSSMAFDESTLRKKLKEYAEEGIIRMEKDGRKVLYSRAPDTDITALHDVIDFFSEVAPCGVIGSFLQDRQPKHPELFSFKHHYITQAMDSDVMATLFEAIRGHRYISVDNLGKHSNEVRTVRLVPLKLYISAQNGRQNLLAFHEKANRLNSYRLDYMSNIRIEDEICEKFDALRAALSKAEAHMWGVNCRWNVKHTEHVEFEIKIEDDEQFIVRRLEREKRCGRVEKIDDNHYRYVAEVFDTTEMLPWIRTFISRITRMSFSNRTAENKFKADIQEMCRMYGLDGGAAQ
;
A
#
# COMPACT_ATOMS: atom_id res chain seq x y z
N MET A 1 29.05 2.57 -3.54
CA MET A 1 29.14 1.54 -4.58
C MET A 1 27.78 1.12 -5.05
N ALA A 2 27.57 1.21 -6.33
CA ALA A 2 26.61 0.47 -7.16
C ALA A 2 25.09 0.67 -6.95
N TYR A 3 24.65 1.79 -6.43
CA TYR A 3 23.26 2.24 -6.67
C TYR A 3 22.94 2.27 -8.17
N ASN A 4 23.93 2.59 -9.00
CA ASN A 4 23.78 2.66 -10.45
C ASN A 4 23.45 1.32 -11.14
N GLU A 5 23.89 0.19 -10.63
CA GLU A 5 23.58 -1.11 -11.24
C GLU A 5 22.15 -1.57 -10.96
N LEU A 6 21.65 -1.34 -9.76
CA LEU A 6 20.25 -1.63 -9.41
C LEU A 6 19.28 -0.72 -10.18
N ILE A 7 19.66 0.53 -10.33
CA ILE A 7 18.88 1.53 -11.09
C ILE A 7 18.81 1.16 -12.57
N LYS A 8 19.90 0.67 -13.18
CA LYS A 8 19.97 0.33 -14.60
C LYS A 8 19.33 -1.01 -14.97
N ASN A 9 18.95 -1.86 -14.03
CA ASN A 9 18.54 -3.23 -14.31
C ASN A 9 17.32 -3.68 -13.50
N PHE A 10 16.18 -3.04 -13.77
CA PHE A 10 14.93 -3.30 -13.06
C PHE A 10 14.46 -4.76 -13.16
N GLU A 11 14.70 -5.43 -14.27
CA GLU A 11 14.36 -6.86 -14.42
C GLU A 11 15.09 -7.73 -13.41
N LYS A 12 16.36 -7.42 -13.16
CA LYS A 12 17.12 -8.11 -12.11
C LYS A 12 16.57 -7.82 -10.72
N VAL A 13 16.23 -6.56 -10.42
CA VAL A 13 15.62 -6.17 -9.13
C VAL A 13 14.30 -6.90 -8.93
N ARG A 14 13.46 -6.96 -9.96
CA ARG A 14 12.18 -7.66 -9.92
C ARG A 14 12.34 -9.17 -9.73
N ALA A 15 13.32 -9.78 -10.40
CA ALA A 15 13.65 -11.19 -10.22
C ALA A 15 14.09 -11.46 -8.76
N TYR A 16 14.97 -10.62 -8.20
CA TYR A 16 15.43 -10.76 -6.82
C TYR A 16 14.29 -10.60 -5.82
N MET A 17 13.39 -9.63 -6.04
CA MET A 17 12.20 -9.46 -5.19
C MET A 17 11.30 -10.70 -5.22
N ARG A 18 11.14 -11.35 -6.37
CA ARG A 18 10.38 -12.59 -6.47
C ARG A 18 10.98 -13.69 -5.62
N GLU A 19 12.30 -13.88 -5.69
CA GLU A 19 12.99 -14.93 -4.92
C GLU A 19 12.79 -14.76 -3.41
N PHE A 20 12.95 -13.54 -2.90
CA PHE A 20 12.93 -13.28 -1.45
C PHE A 20 11.56 -12.91 -0.88
N TYR A 21 10.58 -12.57 -1.71
CA TYR A 21 9.25 -12.18 -1.27
C TYR A 21 8.16 -13.15 -1.75
N VAL A 22 8.06 -13.37 -3.08
CA VAL A 22 6.97 -14.18 -3.65
C VAL A 22 7.17 -15.66 -3.34
N TYR A 23 8.37 -16.17 -3.54
CA TYR A 23 8.70 -17.57 -3.26
C TYR A 23 9.05 -17.83 -1.78
N GLY A 24 9.18 -16.77 -0.99
CA GLY A 24 9.36 -16.84 0.44
C GLY A 24 10.80 -16.99 0.88
N PHE A 25 11.02 -17.84 1.88
CA PHE A 25 12.31 -18.02 2.54
C PHE A 25 13.30 -18.72 1.61
N LYS A 26 14.49 -18.13 1.46
CA LYS A 26 15.59 -18.69 0.67
C LYS A 26 16.86 -18.76 1.49
N SER A 27 17.44 -19.95 1.57
CA SER A 27 18.81 -20.16 2.04
C SER A 27 19.77 -20.18 0.86
N ARG A 28 21.07 -20.07 1.17
CA ARG A 28 22.11 -20.15 0.16
C ARG A 28 22.15 -21.50 -0.54
N THR A 29 21.73 -22.55 0.16
CA THR A 29 21.68 -23.95 -0.34
C THR A 29 20.45 -24.23 -1.18
N GLU A 30 19.34 -23.52 -0.92
CA GLU A 30 18.08 -23.65 -1.69
C GLU A 30 18.07 -22.79 -2.97
N TYR A 31 19.14 -22.05 -3.24
CA TYR A 31 19.23 -21.17 -4.38
C TYR A 31 19.80 -21.89 -5.59
N ASP A 32 18.98 -22.69 -6.24
CA ASP A 32 19.38 -23.58 -7.35
C ASP A 32 19.54 -22.88 -8.70
N ALA A 33 18.99 -21.67 -8.84
CA ALA A 33 18.96 -20.97 -10.12
C ALA A 33 20.34 -20.45 -10.57
N LYS A 34 21.29 -20.25 -9.64
CA LYS A 34 22.61 -19.66 -9.91
C LYS A 34 23.62 -20.06 -8.81
N SER A 35 24.87 -19.60 -8.96
CA SER A 35 25.93 -19.88 -7.98
C SER A 35 25.64 -19.23 -6.61
N ALA A 36 26.22 -19.80 -5.55
CA ALA A 36 26.17 -19.25 -4.20
C ALA A 36 26.68 -17.79 -4.10
N ARG A 37 27.66 -17.42 -4.96
CA ARG A 37 28.14 -16.03 -5.06
C ARG A 37 27.05 -15.12 -5.62
N SER A 38 26.28 -15.58 -6.61
CA SER A 38 25.15 -14.81 -7.15
C SER A 38 24.08 -14.57 -6.09
N TYR A 39 23.79 -15.57 -5.23
CA TYR A 39 22.88 -15.39 -4.09
C TYR A 39 23.36 -14.27 -3.15
N ASP A 40 24.62 -14.30 -2.75
CA ASP A 40 25.18 -13.30 -1.84
C ASP A 40 25.15 -11.89 -2.44
N ASP A 41 25.41 -11.75 -3.74
CA ASP A 41 25.36 -10.49 -4.46
C ASP A 41 23.91 -9.98 -4.58
N GLU A 42 22.96 -10.83 -4.92
CA GLU A 42 21.55 -10.50 -5.03
C GLU A 42 20.97 -10.10 -3.66
N ARG A 43 21.28 -10.85 -2.62
CA ARG A 43 20.90 -10.53 -1.25
C ARG A 43 21.41 -9.16 -0.81
N ARG A 44 22.71 -8.88 -1.00
CA ARG A 44 23.31 -7.58 -0.65
C ARG A 44 22.69 -6.41 -1.41
N ARG A 45 22.34 -6.61 -2.67
CA ARG A 45 21.68 -5.60 -3.49
C ARG A 45 20.29 -5.29 -2.99
N LEU A 46 19.49 -6.30 -2.63
CA LEU A 46 18.19 -6.09 -2.00
C LEU A 46 18.32 -5.44 -0.63
N GLU A 47 19.29 -5.88 0.18
CA GLU A 47 19.55 -5.34 1.51
C GLU A 47 19.88 -3.84 1.47
N SER A 48 20.57 -3.36 0.44
CA SER A 48 20.85 -1.93 0.26
C SER A 48 19.61 -1.08 0.03
N TRP A 49 18.51 -1.67 -0.45
CA TRP A 49 17.26 -0.97 -0.76
C TRP A 49 16.14 -1.26 0.23
N LEU A 50 16.08 -2.49 0.68
CA LEU A 50 14.97 -3.04 1.46
C LEU A 50 15.46 -3.63 2.78
N GLY A 51 16.65 -3.25 3.25
CA GLY A 51 17.25 -3.78 4.46
C GLY A 51 16.35 -3.71 5.69
N ASP A 52 15.61 -2.61 5.84
CA ASP A 52 14.64 -2.42 6.92
C ASP A 52 13.52 -3.46 6.91
N TYR A 53 13.24 -4.06 5.74
CA TYR A 53 12.21 -5.06 5.52
C TYR A 53 12.75 -6.47 5.42
N MET A 54 14.07 -6.65 5.38
CA MET A 54 14.68 -7.97 5.34
C MET A 54 14.74 -8.58 6.74
N ARG A 55 14.36 -9.83 6.83
CA ARG A 55 14.38 -10.64 8.04
C ARG A 55 15.09 -11.95 7.74
N PHE A 56 15.51 -12.62 8.77
CA PHE A 56 16.10 -13.95 8.62
C PHE A 56 15.72 -14.87 9.79
N THR A 57 15.68 -16.15 9.50
CA THR A 57 15.64 -17.21 10.49
C THR A 57 16.90 -18.05 10.35
N GLN A 58 17.50 -18.44 11.48
CA GLN A 58 18.64 -19.34 11.48
C GLN A 58 18.13 -20.77 11.66
N THR A 59 18.50 -21.65 10.73
CA THR A 59 18.22 -23.09 10.80
C THR A 59 19.53 -23.88 10.81
N PRO A 60 19.53 -25.19 11.15
CA PRO A 60 20.73 -26.01 11.04
C PRO A 60 21.33 -26.03 9.63
N GLU A 61 20.49 -25.92 8.60
CA GLU A 61 20.90 -25.89 7.18
C GLU A 61 21.44 -24.53 6.74
N GLY A 62 21.27 -23.48 7.56
CA GLY A 62 21.79 -22.17 7.23
C GLY A 62 20.86 -21.02 7.59
N LYS A 63 21.17 -19.86 7.02
CA LYS A 63 20.42 -18.63 7.21
C LYS A 63 19.38 -18.44 6.10
N ASN A 64 18.10 -18.55 6.45
CA ASN A 64 17.00 -18.28 5.53
C ASN A 64 16.62 -16.81 5.58
N VAL A 65 16.69 -16.12 4.44
CA VAL A 65 16.43 -14.68 4.31
C VAL A 65 15.11 -14.47 3.56
N PHE A 66 14.32 -13.51 4.03
CA PHE A 66 13.03 -13.19 3.42
C PHE A 66 12.70 -11.71 3.59
N LEU A 67 11.81 -11.19 2.73
CA LEU A 67 11.23 -9.86 2.85
C LEU A 67 9.92 -9.94 3.64
N SER A 68 9.81 -9.14 4.69
CA SER A 68 8.60 -9.00 5.48
C SER A 68 8.19 -7.54 5.54
N VAL A 69 7.00 -7.24 5.03
CA VAL A 69 6.43 -5.90 5.03
C VAL A 69 5.28 -5.87 6.03
N ASP A 70 5.51 -5.22 7.17
CA ASP A 70 4.47 -5.01 8.16
C ASP A 70 3.67 -3.75 7.80
N SER A 71 2.43 -3.93 7.37
CA SER A 71 1.54 -2.84 6.96
C SER A 71 1.17 -1.87 8.09
N ARG A 72 1.39 -2.24 9.35
CA ARG A 72 1.16 -1.36 10.51
C ARG A 72 2.25 -0.30 10.64
N VAL A 73 3.48 -0.69 10.34
CA VAL A 73 4.67 0.17 10.42
C VAL A 73 4.94 0.83 9.08
N THR A 74 4.74 0.07 8.00
CA THR A 74 5.03 0.50 6.64
C THR A 74 3.82 1.23 6.04
N ARG A 75 3.88 2.55 6.02
CA ARG A 75 2.80 3.40 5.49
C ARG A 75 2.65 3.37 3.98
N LYS A 76 3.71 2.99 3.26
CA LYS A 76 3.76 2.94 1.80
C LYS A 76 4.41 1.64 1.37
N ASN A 77 4.00 1.09 0.23
CA ASN A 77 4.64 -0.10 -0.31
C ASN A 77 6.13 0.17 -0.60
N PRO A 78 7.07 -0.49 0.11
CA PRO A 78 8.50 -0.24 -0.03
C PRO A 78 9.04 -0.65 -1.40
N PHE A 79 8.36 -1.54 -2.13
CA PHE A 79 8.76 -1.97 -3.46
C PHE A 79 8.70 -0.84 -4.49
N TYR A 80 7.86 0.17 -4.28
CA TYR A 80 7.84 1.36 -5.13
C TYR A 80 9.12 2.20 -5.04
N LYS A 81 9.91 2.07 -3.97
CA LYS A 81 11.23 2.70 -3.91
C LYS A 81 12.16 2.17 -5.00
N ALA A 82 12.17 0.85 -5.21
CA ALA A 82 12.99 0.23 -6.24
C ALA A 82 12.51 0.61 -7.65
N TRP A 83 11.21 0.70 -7.85
CA TRP A 83 10.64 1.21 -9.09
C TRP A 83 11.00 2.67 -9.34
N LYS A 84 10.72 3.56 -8.41
CA LYS A 84 11.02 4.99 -8.51
C LYS A 84 12.49 5.23 -8.82
N ALA A 85 13.38 4.54 -8.12
CA ALA A 85 14.81 4.70 -8.29
C ALA A 85 15.34 4.31 -9.68
N LYS A 86 14.64 3.39 -10.38
CA LYS A 86 14.98 3.08 -11.76
C LYS A 86 14.38 4.07 -12.75
N SER A 87 13.10 4.38 -12.56
CA SER A 87 12.32 5.09 -13.56
C SER A 87 12.66 6.58 -13.61
N PHE A 88 12.76 7.20 -12.43
CA PHE A 88 12.97 8.66 -12.37
C PHE A 88 13.67 9.05 -11.07
N THR A 89 14.66 9.92 -11.17
CA THR A 89 15.21 10.65 -10.03
C THR A 89 14.25 11.81 -9.65
N ASP A 90 14.44 12.38 -8.47
CA ASP A 90 13.67 13.57 -8.09
C ASP A 90 13.92 14.74 -9.06
N GLY A 91 15.17 14.86 -9.59
CA GLY A 91 15.51 15.80 -10.64
C GLY A 91 14.81 15.53 -11.97
N ASP A 92 14.70 14.26 -12.39
CA ASP A 92 13.96 13.90 -13.61
C ASP A 92 12.47 14.29 -13.51
N ILE A 93 11.85 14.04 -12.37
CA ILE A 93 10.44 14.39 -12.12
C ILE A 93 10.26 15.89 -12.15
N THR A 94 11.13 16.63 -11.45
CA THR A 94 11.07 18.09 -11.39
C THR A 94 11.25 18.72 -12.77
N LEU A 95 12.26 18.28 -13.53
CA LEU A 95 12.49 18.73 -14.90
C LEU A 95 11.31 18.43 -15.81
N HIS A 96 10.71 17.24 -15.69
CA HIS A 96 9.54 16.88 -16.48
C HIS A 96 8.42 17.90 -16.31
N PHE A 97 8.02 18.15 -15.07
CA PHE A 97 6.94 19.11 -14.80
C PHE A 97 7.31 20.54 -15.18
N ALA A 98 8.54 20.99 -14.91
CA ALA A 98 8.99 22.32 -15.26
C ALA A 98 8.98 22.56 -16.78
N ILE A 99 9.51 21.60 -17.56
CA ILE A 99 9.53 21.70 -19.03
C ILE A 99 8.11 21.78 -19.59
N PHE A 100 7.18 20.91 -19.14
CA PHE A 100 5.82 20.86 -19.68
C PHE A 100 4.91 21.98 -19.15
N ASP A 101 5.25 22.58 -18.02
CA ASP A 101 4.59 23.81 -17.56
C ASP A 101 5.02 25.03 -18.39
N ILE A 102 6.31 25.13 -18.74
CA ILE A 102 6.82 26.19 -19.61
C ILE A 102 6.31 26.05 -21.04
N LEU A 103 6.37 24.83 -21.57
CA LEU A 103 5.90 24.50 -22.94
C LEU A 103 4.44 24.04 -22.92
N TYR A 104 3.60 24.58 -22.04
CA TYR A 104 2.18 24.19 -21.96
C TYR A 104 1.42 24.44 -23.26
N ASP A 105 1.65 25.60 -23.87
CA ASP A 105 1.08 25.95 -25.17
C ASP A 105 1.97 25.39 -26.30
N PRO A 106 1.43 24.55 -27.20
CA PRO A 106 2.17 24.02 -28.35
C PRO A 106 2.76 25.08 -29.29
N GLU A 107 2.20 26.29 -29.29
CA GLU A 107 2.70 27.42 -30.12
C GLU A 107 3.93 28.09 -29.46
N THR A 108 4.18 27.84 -28.19
CA THR A 108 5.36 28.35 -27.50
C THR A 108 6.61 27.61 -27.96
N LYS A 109 7.53 28.37 -28.59
CA LYS A 109 8.81 27.87 -29.11
C LYS A 109 9.96 28.54 -28.37
N MET A 110 10.82 27.74 -27.76
CA MET A 110 11.95 28.23 -26.99
C MET A 110 13.27 27.56 -27.36
N THR A 111 14.35 28.29 -27.29
CA THR A 111 15.70 27.75 -27.39
C THR A 111 16.09 27.05 -26.07
N LEU A 112 17.16 26.27 -26.09
CA LEU A 112 17.68 25.63 -24.87
C LEU A 112 18.07 26.66 -23.81
N THR A 113 18.65 27.79 -24.21
CA THR A 113 19.06 28.86 -23.30
C THR A 113 17.85 29.50 -22.62
N GLU A 114 16.82 29.85 -23.38
CA GLU A 114 15.57 30.39 -22.83
C GLU A 114 14.88 29.43 -21.88
N LEU A 115 14.88 28.12 -22.18
CA LEU A 115 14.33 27.08 -21.29
C LEU A 115 15.11 26.99 -19.96
N ILE A 116 16.45 27.11 -20.01
CA ILE A 116 17.29 27.11 -18.81
C ILE A 116 16.93 28.32 -17.93
N GLU A 117 16.87 29.50 -18.52
CA GLU A 117 16.54 30.74 -17.81
C GLU A 117 15.18 30.66 -17.14
N GLU A 118 14.16 30.15 -17.84
CA GLU A 118 12.82 29.98 -17.29
C GLU A 118 12.74 28.90 -16.18
N ILE A 119 13.47 27.80 -16.35
CA ILE A 119 13.55 26.75 -15.32
C ILE A 119 14.23 27.30 -14.05
N ASP A 120 15.34 28.02 -14.19
CA ASP A 120 16.08 28.59 -13.08
C ASP A 120 15.24 29.63 -12.32
N GLN A 121 14.45 30.44 -13.03
CA GLN A 121 13.53 31.40 -12.40
C GLN A 121 12.42 30.70 -11.59
N ARG A 122 11.87 29.59 -12.07
CA ARG A 122 10.76 28.87 -11.42
C ARG A 122 11.21 28.00 -10.24
N LEU A 123 12.37 27.39 -10.35
CA LEU A 123 12.83 26.43 -9.36
C LEU A 123 13.64 27.07 -8.21
N SER A 124 13.91 28.39 -8.26
CA SER A 124 14.61 29.16 -7.24
C SER A 124 15.64 28.34 -6.43
N SER A 125 16.91 28.47 -6.71
CA SER A 125 18.11 28.04 -5.95
C SER A 125 18.13 26.64 -5.26
N SER A 126 17.02 25.92 -5.22
CA SER A 126 16.93 24.62 -4.53
C SER A 126 17.39 23.44 -5.39
N MET A 127 17.41 23.59 -6.71
CA MET A 127 17.88 22.58 -7.65
C MET A 127 18.56 23.23 -8.86
N ALA A 128 19.86 23.06 -8.99
CA ALA A 128 20.61 23.42 -10.19
C ALA A 128 20.63 22.25 -11.18
N PHE A 129 20.25 22.48 -12.41
CA PHE A 129 20.34 21.49 -13.49
C PHE A 129 21.49 21.85 -14.44
N ASP A 130 22.26 20.86 -14.79
CA ASP A 130 23.29 21.00 -15.81
C ASP A 130 22.63 21.06 -17.19
N GLU A 131 23.09 21.97 -18.05
CA GLU A 131 22.65 22.11 -19.44
C GLU A 131 22.65 20.79 -20.21
N SER A 132 23.67 19.95 -19.96
CA SER A 132 23.80 18.64 -20.60
C SER A 132 22.64 17.70 -20.24
N THR A 133 22.17 17.78 -19.00
CA THR A 133 21.03 16.99 -18.51
C THR A 133 19.72 17.43 -19.17
N LEU A 134 19.47 18.74 -19.24
CA LEU A 134 18.29 19.26 -19.92
C LEU A 134 18.30 18.93 -21.42
N ARG A 135 19.44 19.13 -22.08
CA ARG A 135 19.59 18.79 -23.50
C ARG A 135 19.31 17.31 -23.80
N LYS A 136 19.82 16.42 -22.94
CA LYS A 136 19.57 14.99 -23.05
C LYS A 136 18.09 14.67 -22.88
N LYS A 137 17.43 15.29 -21.90
CA LYS A 137 16.02 15.08 -21.63
C LYS A 137 15.10 15.56 -22.75
N LEU A 138 15.38 16.76 -23.29
CA LEU A 138 14.66 17.28 -24.44
C LEU A 138 14.81 16.38 -25.69
N LYS A 139 16.00 15.80 -25.88
CA LYS A 139 16.22 14.84 -26.95
C LYS A 139 15.41 13.56 -26.74
N GLU A 140 15.39 12.99 -25.53
CA GLU A 140 14.55 11.84 -25.17
C GLU A 140 13.07 12.13 -25.47
N TYR A 141 12.56 13.28 -25.06
CA TYR A 141 11.17 13.67 -25.32
C TYR A 141 10.86 13.92 -26.81
N ALA A 142 11.85 14.36 -27.57
CA ALA A 142 11.69 14.49 -29.01
C ALA A 142 11.67 13.11 -29.71
N GLU A 143 12.49 12.16 -29.26
CA GLU A 143 12.47 10.76 -29.72
C GLU A 143 11.15 10.05 -29.37
N GLU A 144 10.54 10.40 -28.23
CA GLU A 144 9.24 9.91 -27.79
C GLU A 144 8.05 10.64 -28.45
N GLY A 145 8.31 11.67 -29.25
CA GLY A 145 7.28 12.45 -29.95
C GLY A 145 6.46 13.38 -29.06
N ILE A 146 6.91 13.66 -27.82
CA ILE A 146 6.22 14.53 -26.86
C ILE A 146 6.62 16.00 -27.07
N ILE A 147 7.85 16.23 -27.53
CA ILE A 147 8.38 17.55 -27.89
C ILE A 147 8.78 17.56 -29.37
N ARG A 148 8.56 18.68 -30.04
CA ARG A 148 9.09 18.96 -31.38
C ARG A 148 10.41 19.71 -31.28
N MET A 149 11.34 19.35 -32.16
CA MET A 149 12.59 20.08 -32.37
C MET A 149 12.61 20.64 -33.79
N GLU A 150 12.61 21.96 -33.89
CA GLU A 150 12.67 22.66 -35.19
C GLU A 150 13.99 23.44 -35.27
N LYS A 151 14.61 23.43 -36.46
CA LYS A 151 15.78 24.27 -36.74
C LYS A 151 15.35 25.57 -37.37
N ASP A 152 15.70 26.68 -36.72
CA ASP A 152 15.59 28.01 -37.28
C ASP A 152 16.99 28.62 -37.43
N GLY A 153 17.51 28.53 -38.64
CA GLY A 153 18.89 28.92 -38.92
C GLY A 153 19.91 28.10 -38.15
N ARG A 154 20.63 28.74 -37.20
CA ARG A 154 21.59 28.09 -36.29
C ARG A 154 20.99 27.69 -34.96
N LYS A 155 19.76 28.09 -34.66
CA LYS A 155 19.08 27.82 -33.40
C LYS A 155 18.22 26.56 -33.52
N VAL A 156 18.10 25.82 -32.40
CA VAL A 156 17.14 24.74 -32.26
C VAL A 156 16.04 25.25 -31.33
N LEU A 157 14.81 25.19 -31.80
CA LEU A 157 13.62 25.54 -31.04
C LEU A 157 12.92 24.28 -30.57
N TYR A 158 12.49 24.32 -29.33
CA TYR A 158 11.72 23.26 -28.70
C TYR A 158 10.30 23.74 -28.44
N SER A 159 9.31 22.94 -28.79
CA SER A 159 7.90 23.17 -28.47
C SER A 159 7.23 21.87 -28.10
N ARG A 160 6.13 21.92 -27.35
CA ARG A 160 5.31 20.75 -27.08
C ARG A 160 4.66 20.24 -28.36
N ALA A 161 4.61 18.93 -28.55
CA ALA A 161 3.82 18.33 -29.62
C ALA A 161 2.32 18.56 -29.34
N PRO A 162 1.52 19.05 -30.33
CA PRO A 162 0.10 19.34 -30.09
C PRO A 162 -0.70 18.06 -29.81
N ASP A 163 -0.37 16.97 -30.48
CA ASP A 163 -1.01 15.67 -30.32
C ASP A 163 0.06 14.60 -30.11
N THR A 164 -0.02 13.90 -28.99
CA THR A 164 0.80 12.71 -28.73
C THR A 164 -0.01 11.50 -29.13
N ASP A 165 0.53 10.67 -30.04
CA ASP A 165 -0.09 9.40 -30.38
C ASP A 165 0.04 8.43 -29.19
N ILE A 166 -1.06 8.19 -28.49
CA ILE A 166 -1.15 7.26 -27.37
C ILE A 166 -1.66 5.88 -27.77
N THR A 167 -1.85 5.61 -29.06
CA THR A 167 -2.40 4.34 -29.56
C THR A 167 -1.51 3.15 -29.14
N ALA A 168 -0.21 3.33 -29.14
CA ALA A 168 0.74 2.31 -28.67
C ALA A 168 0.67 2.03 -27.16
N LEU A 169 -0.03 2.87 -26.38
CA LEU A 169 -0.16 2.75 -24.93
C LEU A 169 -1.50 2.17 -24.47
N HIS A 170 -2.33 1.63 -25.42
CA HIS A 170 -3.68 1.18 -25.08
C HIS A 170 -3.71 0.13 -23.96
N ASP A 171 -2.78 -0.82 -23.92
CA ASP A 171 -2.71 -1.84 -22.84
C ASP A 171 -2.42 -1.22 -21.48
N VAL A 172 -1.59 -0.16 -21.45
CA VAL A 172 -1.27 0.59 -20.21
C VAL A 172 -2.49 1.39 -19.77
N ILE A 173 -3.20 1.99 -20.71
CA ILE A 173 -4.42 2.76 -20.45
C ILE A 173 -5.52 1.85 -19.95
N ASP A 174 -5.73 0.69 -20.56
CA ASP A 174 -6.67 -0.33 -20.10
C ASP A 174 -6.38 -0.77 -18.67
N PHE A 175 -5.10 -1.03 -18.35
CA PHE A 175 -4.71 -1.39 -16.99
C PHE A 175 -5.03 -0.27 -16.00
N PHE A 176 -4.69 0.97 -16.32
CA PHE A 176 -4.88 2.10 -15.41
C PHE A 176 -6.32 2.62 -15.38
N SER A 177 -7.21 2.25 -16.30
CA SER A 177 -8.62 2.62 -16.28
C SER A 177 -9.35 2.11 -15.02
N GLU A 178 -8.91 0.98 -14.47
CA GLU A 178 -9.51 0.32 -13.31
C GLU A 178 -8.68 0.46 -12.02
N VAL A 179 -7.50 1.08 -12.09
CA VAL A 179 -6.59 1.15 -10.94
C VAL A 179 -6.55 2.56 -10.35
N ALA A 180 -7.07 2.70 -9.14
CA ALA A 180 -6.98 3.97 -8.41
C ALA A 180 -5.51 4.37 -8.14
N PRO A 181 -5.17 5.67 -8.21
CA PRO A 181 -6.05 6.83 -8.46
C PRO A 181 -6.19 7.19 -9.95
N CYS A 182 -5.55 6.45 -10.84
CA CYS A 182 -5.47 6.79 -12.26
C CYS A 182 -6.73 6.41 -13.07
N GLY A 183 -7.67 5.67 -12.46
CA GLY A 183 -8.82 5.10 -13.14
C GLY A 183 -9.66 6.11 -13.93
N VAL A 184 -9.91 7.30 -13.37
CA VAL A 184 -10.66 8.35 -14.07
C VAL A 184 -9.91 8.82 -15.31
N ILE A 185 -8.59 9.02 -15.23
CA ILE A 185 -7.76 9.44 -16.36
C ILE A 185 -7.66 8.33 -17.38
N GLY A 186 -7.41 7.10 -16.94
CA GLY A 186 -7.32 5.93 -17.80
C GLY A 186 -8.63 5.69 -18.57
N SER A 187 -9.77 5.72 -17.89
CA SER A 187 -11.09 5.58 -18.49
C SER A 187 -11.39 6.68 -19.52
N PHE A 188 -11.07 7.94 -19.18
CA PHE A 188 -11.22 9.05 -20.11
C PHE A 188 -10.37 8.91 -21.37
N LEU A 189 -9.14 8.41 -21.24
CA LEU A 189 -8.25 8.16 -22.37
C LEU A 189 -8.72 6.96 -23.20
N GLN A 190 -9.24 5.92 -22.55
CA GLN A 190 -9.80 4.73 -23.18
C GLN A 190 -10.98 5.08 -24.09
N ASP A 191 -11.89 5.95 -23.62
CA ASP A 191 -13.05 6.41 -24.42
C ASP A 191 -12.66 7.12 -25.72
N ARG A 192 -11.45 7.62 -25.81
CA ARG A 192 -10.92 8.33 -27.00
C ARG A 192 -10.15 7.44 -27.97
N GLN A 193 -9.90 6.20 -27.58
CA GLN A 193 -9.15 5.27 -28.41
C GLN A 193 -10.08 4.43 -29.31
N PRO A 194 -9.59 3.97 -30.48
CA PRO A 194 -10.27 2.95 -31.24
C PRO A 194 -10.48 1.68 -30.41
N LYS A 195 -11.59 0.98 -30.61
CA LYS A 195 -11.82 -0.32 -29.97
C LYS A 195 -10.72 -1.30 -30.35
N HIS A 196 -10.12 -1.92 -29.36
CA HIS A 196 -9.07 -2.93 -29.49
C HIS A 196 -9.38 -4.14 -28.58
N PRO A 197 -8.78 -5.30 -28.79
CA PRO A 197 -8.94 -6.44 -27.90
C PRO A 197 -8.42 -6.12 -26.49
N GLU A 198 -9.25 -6.34 -25.48
CA GLU A 198 -8.88 -6.15 -24.08
C GLU A 198 -7.93 -7.28 -23.64
N LEU A 199 -6.80 -6.91 -23.05
CA LEU A 199 -5.82 -7.84 -22.47
C LEU A 199 -6.09 -8.12 -20.99
N PHE A 200 -6.82 -7.23 -20.31
CA PHE A 200 -7.05 -7.29 -18.87
C PHE A 200 -8.52 -7.51 -18.58
N SER A 201 -8.79 -8.33 -17.58
CA SER A 201 -10.12 -8.46 -16.98
C SER A 201 -10.00 -8.27 -15.49
N PHE A 202 -10.61 -7.21 -14.99
CA PHE A 202 -10.65 -6.91 -13.56
C PHE A 202 -11.86 -7.59 -12.93
N LYS A 203 -11.61 -8.31 -11.83
CA LYS A 203 -12.66 -8.96 -11.04
C LYS A 203 -12.75 -8.28 -9.67
N HIS A 204 -13.93 -8.33 -9.08
CA HIS A 204 -14.18 -7.75 -7.75
C HIS A 204 -13.97 -6.23 -7.69
N HIS A 205 -14.61 -5.50 -8.58
CA HIS A 205 -14.59 -4.03 -8.61
C HIS A 205 -15.13 -3.41 -7.32
N TYR A 206 -14.45 -2.36 -6.88
CA TYR A 206 -14.86 -1.57 -5.72
C TYR A 206 -15.15 -0.13 -6.15
N ILE A 207 -16.42 0.20 -6.28
CA ILE A 207 -16.90 1.51 -6.75
C ILE A 207 -16.68 2.62 -5.70
N THR A 208 -16.58 2.25 -4.43
CA THR A 208 -16.50 3.20 -3.30
C THR A 208 -15.39 4.24 -3.44
N GLN A 209 -14.28 3.90 -4.07
CA GLN A 209 -13.15 4.83 -4.24
C GLN A 209 -13.47 6.02 -5.14
N ALA A 210 -14.36 5.85 -6.12
CA ALA A 210 -14.78 6.94 -7.01
C ALA A 210 -15.86 7.82 -6.38
N MET A 211 -16.68 7.25 -5.49
CA MET A 211 -17.81 7.94 -4.88
C MET A 211 -17.42 8.82 -3.68
N ASP A 212 -16.33 8.48 -3.02
CA ASP A 212 -15.93 9.16 -1.77
C ASP A 212 -14.86 10.25 -1.98
N SER A 213 -14.56 10.62 -3.22
CA SER A 213 -13.46 11.56 -3.53
C SER A 213 -13.66 12.94 -2.92
N ASP A 214 -14.88 13.48 -2.93
CA ASP A 214 -15.18 14.79 -2.35
C ASP A 214 -15.08 14.76 -0.82
N VAL A 215 -15.59 13.67 -0.22
CA VAL A 215 -15.43 13.40 1.22
C VAL A 215 -13.96 13.35 1.59
N MET A 216 -13.15 12.63 0.80
CA MET A 216 -11.70 12.53 1.04
C MET A 216 -10.99 13.87 0.91
N ALA A 217 -11.31 14.69 -0.11
CA ALA A 217 -10.71 16.00 -0.30
C ALA A 217 -10.96 16.91 0.91
N THR A 218 -12.21 16.97 1.37
CA THR A 218 -12.60 17.73 2.56
C THR A 218 -11.88 17.24 3.82
N LEU A 219 -11.75 15.92 4.00
CA LEU A 219 -11.02 15.35 5.13
C LEU A 219 -9.51 15.65 5.07
N PHE A 220 -8.89 15.65 3.88
CA PHE A 220 -7.49 16.05 3.73
C PHE A 220 -7.25 17.50 4.13
N GLU A 221 -8.16 18.40 3.76
CA GLU A 221 -8.08 19.81 4.16
C GLU A 221 -8.19 19.95 5.68
N ALA A 222 -9.17 19.31 6.31
CA ALA A 222 -9.37 19.34 7.75
C ALA A 222 -8.17 18.76 8.53
N ILE A 223 -7.61 17.62 8.05
CA ILE A 223 -6.42 16.99 8.66
C ILE A 223 -5.20 17.91 8.55
N ARG A 224 -4.98 18.55 7.38
CA ARG A 224 -3.85 19.48 7.18
C ARG A 224 -3.97 20.71 8.03
N GLY A 225 -5.21 21.22 8.18
CA GLY A 225 -5.50 22.41 8.99
C GLY A 225 -5.64 22.11 10.48
N HIS A 226 -5.51 20.85 10.92
CA HIS A 226 -5.74 20.41 12.30
C HIS A 226 -7.12 20.85 12.84
N ARG A 227 -8.14 20.88 11.96
CA ARG A 227 -9.45 21.44 12.26
C ARG A 227 -10.44 20.37 12.69
N TYR A 228 -11.40 20.81 13.53
CA TYR A 228 -12.59 20.00 13.78
C TYR A 228 -13.48 19.90 12.54
N ILE A 229 -14.22 18.83 12.48
CA ILE A 229 -15.29 18.64 11.49
C ILE A 229 -16.61 18.32 12.19
N SER A 230 -17.70 18.78 11.61
CA SER A 230 -19.06 18.32 11.89
C SER A 230 -19.51 17.48 10.71
N VAL A 231 -20.02 16.27 10.97
CA VAL A 231 -20.39 15.31 9.93
C VAL A 231 -21.62 14.54 10.31
N ASP A 232 -22.49 14.30 9.35
CA ASP A 232 -23.62 13.40 9.48
C ASP A 232 -23.15 11.97 9.21
N ASN A 233 -23.25 11.11 10.23
CA ASN A 233 -22.82 9.72 10.16
C ASN A 233 -24.02 8.77 10.32
N LEU A 234 -24.18 7.88 9.35
CA LEU A 234 -25.19 6.83 9.39
C LEU A 234 -24.76 5.71 10.34
N GLY A 235 -25.57 5.46 11.38
CA GLY A 235 -25.31 4.38 12.33
C GLY A 235 -25.53 3.00 11.70
N LYS A 236 -24.50 2.16 11.69
CA LYS A 236 -24.55 0.81 11.06
C LYS A 236 -25.70 -0.09 11.56
N HIS A 237 -26.07 0.02 12.84
CA HIS A 237 -27.09 -0.83 13.46
C HIS A 237 -28.43 -0.13 13.67
N SER A 238 -28.40 1.18 13.91
CA SER A 238 -29.62 1.96 14.15
C SER A 238 -30.29 2.47 12.88
N ASN A 239 -29.54 2.48 11.78
CA ASN A 239 -29.94 3.12 10.52
C ASN A 239 -30.35 4.60 10.70
N GLU A 240 -29.89 5.23 11.78
CA GLU A 240 -30.16 6.62 12.10
C GLU A 240 -28.96 7.47 11.70
N VAL A 241 -29.23 8.64 11.13
CA VAL A 241 -28.22 9.65 10.87
C VAL A 241 -28.02 10.49 12.12
N ARG A 242 -26.78 10.63 12.57
CA ARG A 242 -26.42 11.46 13.72
C ARG A 242 -25.28 12.39 13.35
N THR A 243 -25.47 13.68 13.63
CA THR A 243 -24.39 14.64 13.49
C THR A 243 -23.39 14.47 14.63
N VAL A 244 -22.14 14.29 14.27
CA VAL A 244 -21.03 14.11 15.23
C VAL A 244 -19.92 15.11 14.95
N ARG A 245 -19.29 15.59 16.04
CA ARG A 245 -18.12 16.47 15.99
C ARG A 245 -16.86 15.64 16.21
N LEU A 246 -15.92 15.75 15.28
CA LEU A 246 -14.72 14.89 15.20
C LEU A 246 -13.47 15.71 14.94
N VAL A 247 -12.33 15.21 15.43
CA VAL A 247 -11.00 15.60 14.94
C VAL A 247 -10.51 14.50 14.00
N PRO A 248 -10.46 14.73 12.68
CA PRO A 248 -10.01 13.76 11.71
C PRO A 248 -8.50 13.58 11.81
N LEU A 249 -8.01 12.34 11.95
CA LEU A 249 -6.59 12.08 12.23
C LEU A 249 -5.89 11.36 11.08
N LYS A 250 -6.54 10.33 10.49
CA LYS A 250 -5.91 9.48 9.48
C LYS A 250 -6.96 8.73 8.67
N LEU A 251 -6.67 8.52 7.39
CA LEU A 251 -7.48 7.68 6.52
C LEU A 251 -6.84 6.30 6.36
N TYR A 252 -7.66 5.26 6.51
CA TYR A 252 -7.31 3.88 6.21
C TYR A 252 -8.04 3.42 4.96
N ILE A 253 -7.29 2.88 4.02
CA ILE A 253 -7.82 2.29 2.80
C ILE A 253 -7.45 0.81 2.81
N SER A 254 -8.46 -0.05 2.76
CA SER A 254 -8.26 -1.49 2.67
C SER A 254 -7.90 -1.87 1.24
N ALA A 255 -6.67 -2.35 1.01
CA ALA A 255 -6.26 -2.89 -0.27
C ALA A 255 -6.98 -4.22 -0.61
N GLN A 256 -7.59 -4.89 0.38
CA GLN A 256 -8.27 -6.17 0.19
C GLN A 256 -9.70 -6.02 -0.30
N ASN A 257 -10.43 -5.00 0.18
CA ASN A 257 -11.85 -4.84 -0.10
C ASN A 257 -12.26 -3.41 -0.49
N GLY A 258 -11.30 -2.54 -0.75
CA GLY A 258 -11.52 -1.16 -1.17
C GLY A 258 -12.19 -0.23 -0.14
N ARG A 259 -12.53 -0.73 1.05
CA ARG A 259 -13.20 0.08 2.07
C ARG A 259 -12.29 1.18 2.60
N GLN A 260 -12.87 2.35 2.78
CA GLN A 260 -12.20 3.53 3.29
C GLN A 260 -12.76 3.91 4.64
N ASN A 261 -11.89 4.19 5.60
CA ASN A 261 -12.27 4.53 6.96
C ASN A 261 -11.47 5.75 7.44
N LEU A 262 -12.18 6.68 8.10
CA LEU A 262 -11.58 7.76 8.86
C LEU A 262 -11.30 7.29 10.28
N LEU A 263 -10.08 7.38 10.74
CA LEU A 263 -9.73 7.31 12.15
C LEU A 263 -9.78 8.72 12.71
N ALA A 264 -10.65 8.93 13.69
CA ALA A 264 -10.92 10.24 14.26
C ALA A 264 -11.09 10.16 15.78
N PHE A 265 -10.83 11.29 16.44
CA PHE A 265 -11.18 11.47 17.83
C PHE A 265 -12.59 12.03 17.91
N HIS A 266 -13.47 11.35 18.64
CA HIS A 266 -14.82 11.79 18.91
C HIS A 266 -14.82 12.61 20.20
N GLU A 267 -14.99 13.91 20.07
CA GLU A 267 -14.86 14.84 21.20
C GLU A 267 -15.82 14.51 22.35
N LYS A 268 -17.13 14.45 22.07
CA LYS A 268 -18.16 14.17 23.10
C LYS A 268 -17.98 12.83 23.80
N ALA A 269 -17.54 11.81 23.07
CA ALA A 269 -17.30 10.49 23.62
C ALA A 269 -15.89 10.32 24.21
N ASN A 270 -15.02 11.31 24.03
CA ASN A 270 -13.63 11.33 24.47
C ASN A 270 -12.88 10.03 24.11
N ARG A 271 -12.97 9.59 22.85
CA ARG A 271 -12.34 8.35 22.39
C ARG A 271 -11.98 8.39 20.90
N LEU A 272 -11.02 7.55 20.52
CA LEU A 272 -10.74 7.25 19.13
C LEU A 272 -11.81 6.31 18.56
N ASN A 273 -12.25 6.60 17.36
CA ASN A 273 -13.20 5.78 16.61
C ASN A 273 -12.82 5.69 15.14
N SER A 274 -13.33 4.66 14.49
CA SER A 274 -13.28 4.48 13.05
C SER A 274 -14.67 4.75 12.44
N TYR A 275 -14.70 5.51 11.36
CA TYR A 275 -15.89 5.87 10.61
C TYR A 275 -15.72 5.48 9.16
N ARG A 276 -16.66 4.79 8.56
CA ARG A 276 -16.65 4.46 7.15
C ARG A 276 -17.00 5.71 6.33
N LEU A 277 -16.23 5.99 5.28
CA LEU A 277 -16.47 7.18 4.45
C LEU A 277 -17.83 7.12 3.74
N ASP A 278 -18.23 5.95 3.27
CA ASP A 278 -19.53 5.73 2.61
C ASP A 278 -20.75 5.88 3.53
N TYR A 279 -20.54 6.06 4.83
CA TYR A 279 -21.59 6.38 5.83
C TYR A 279 -21.52 7.83 6.29
N MET A 280 -20.63 8.62 5.71
CA MET A 280 -20.44 10.04 6.06
C MET A 280 -21.05 10.93 4.99
N SER A 281 -21.77 11.96 5.41
CA SER A 281 -22.34 12.98 4.54
C SER A 281 -22.29 14.35 5.21
N ASN A 282 -22.53 15.41 4.44
CA ASN A 282 -22.60 16.79 4.94
C ASN A 282 -21.40 17.20 5.83
N ILE A 283 -20.18 16.86 5.39
CA ILE A 283 -18.97 17.20 6.13
C ILE A 283 -18.74 18.71 6.06
N ARG A 284 -18.59 19.33 7.21
CA ARG A 284 -18.27 20.75 7.34
C ARG A 284 -17.00 20.89 8.17
N ILE A 285 -16.04 21.64 7.64
CA ILE A 285 -14.82 21.97 8.37
C ILE A 285 -15.16 23.17 9.27
N GLU A 286 -14.82 23.06 10.55
CA GLU A 286 -15.00 24.15 11.50
C GLU A 286 -13.77 25.07 11.50
N ASP A 287 -13.95 26.33 11.89
CA ASP A 287 -12.83 27.30 11.96
C ASP A 287 -11.89 27.01 13.13
N GLU A 288 -12.35 26.26 14.12
CA GLU A 288 -11.61 25.92 15.31
C GLU A 288 -10.47 24.92 15.01
N ILE A 289 -9.28 25.23 15.51
CA ILE A 289 -8.08 24.40 15.40
C ILE A 289 -7.98 23.55 16.65
N CYS A 290 -7.71 22.26 16.48
CA CYS A 290 -7.50 21.33 17.58
C CYS A 290 -6.06 21.45 18.13
N GLU A 291 -5.85 22.15 19.22
CA GLU A 291 -4.53 22.31 19.87
C GLU A 291 -3.90 20.96 20.28
N LYS A 292 -4.73 19.94 20.52
CA LYS A 292 -4.28 18.58 20.94
C LYS A 292 -4.03 17.65 19.74
N PHE A 293 -4.05 18.14 18.51
CA PHE A 293 -3.99 17.31 17.31
C PHE A 293 -2.77 16.36 17.30
N ASP A 294 -1.57 16.87 17.59
CA ASP A 294 -0.35 16.05 17.60
C ASP A 294 -0.36 15.00 18.71
N ALA A 295 -0.89 15.33 19.88
CA ALA A 295 -1.05 14.39 20.98
C ALA A 295 -2.06 13.28 20.61
N LEU A 296 -3.15 13.63 19.91
CA LEU A 296 -4.14 12.67 19.41
C LEU A 296 -3.53 11.74 18.34
N ARG A 297 -2.72 12.29 17.44
CA ARG A 297 -1.99 11.48 16.44
C ARG A 297 -0.96 10.55 17.08
N ALA A 298 -0.24 11.02 18.08
CA ALA A 298 0.69 10.18 18.84
C ALA A 298 -0.02 9.03 19.57
N ALA A 299 -1.19 9.32 20.17
CA ALA A 299 -2.01 8.30 20.79
C ALA A 299 -2.55 7.28 19.77
N LEU A 300 -3.01 7.73 18.60
CA LEU A 300 -3.41 6.85 17.51
C LEU A 300 -2.25 5.96 17.06
N SER A 301 -1.05 6.50 16.90
CA SER A 301 0.14 5.73 16.51
C SER A 301 0.48 4.62 17.50
N LYS A 302 0.30 4.86 18.81
CA LYS A 302 0.45 3.80 19.82
C LYS A 302 -0.66 2.76 19.72
N ALA A 303 -1.89 3.20 19.46
CA ALA A 303 -3.03 2.28 19.32
C ALA A 303 -2.90 1.39 18.08
N GLU A 304 -2.28 1.86 17.00
CA GLU A 304 -2.08 1.11 15.75
C GLU A 304 -1.36 -0.25 15.98
N ALA A 305 -0.52 -0.36 17.01
CA ALA A 305 0.17 -1.61 17.34
C ALA A 305 -0.79 -2.76 17.77
N HIS A 306 -1.99 -2.40 18.23
CA HIS A 306 -3.01 -3.33 18.72
C HIS A 306 -4.24 -3.42 17.78
N MET A 307 -4.18 -2.77 16.62
CA MET A 307 -5.26 -2.80 15.63
C MET A 307 -5.04 -3.96 14.66
N TRP A 308 -5.96 -4.90 14.64
CA TRP A 308 -5.99 -5.90 13.56
C TRP A 308 -6.61 -5.34 12.29
N GLY A 309 -7.76 -4.70 12.41
CA GLY A 309 -8.50 -4.05 11.33
C GLY A 309 -8.55 -2.53 11.51
N VAL A 310 -9.73 -2.02 11.77
CA VAL A 310 -10.00 -0.58 11.92
C VAL A 310 -10.51 -0.21 13.32
N ASN A 311 -10.79 -1.21 14.15
CA ASN A 311 -11.23 -0.95 15.51
C ASN A 311 -10.07 -0.39 16.33
N CYS A 312 -10.25 0.81 16.87
CA CYS A 312 -9.25 1.51 17.66
C CYS A 312 -9.84 1.95 19.00
N ARG A 313 -9.00 1.93 20.04
CA ARG A 313 -9.35 2.41 21.37
C ARG A 313 -8.25 3.36 21.88
N TRP A 314 -8.66 4.34 22.65
CA TRP A 314 -7.72 5.27 23.30
C TRP A 314 -6.83 4.56 24.32
N ASN A 315 -7.41 3.63 25.06
CA ASN A 315 -6.73 2.97 26.16
C ASN A 315 -6.15 1.64 25.73
N VAL A 316 -4.85 1.59 25.55
CA VAL A 316 -4.08 0.40 25.20
C VAL A 316 -4.13 -0.68 26.31
N LYS A 317 -4.55 -0.32 27.54
CA LYS A 317 -4.68 -1.28 28.64
C LYS A 317 -5.86 -2.25 28.49
N HIS A 318 -6.77 -2.01 27.57
CA HIS A 318 -7.94 -2.84 27.32
C HIS A 318 -7.82 -3.59 26.00
N THR A 319 -6.75 -4.35 25.85
CA THR A 319 -6.58 -5.28 24.74
C THR A 319 -7.19 -6.63 25.07
N GLU A 320 -7.55 -7.35 24.05
CA GLU A 320 -7.98 -8.74 24.11
C GLU A 320 -6.80 -9.62 23.73
N HIS A 321 -6.50 -10.61 24.57
CA HIS A 321 -5.48 -11.61 24.32
C HIS A 321 -6.03 -12.66 23.36
N VAL A 322 -5.26 -12.99 22.33
CA VAL A 322 -5.55 -14.02 21.32
C VAL A 322 -4.38 -14.97 21.23
N GLU A 323 -4.64 -16.24 21.53
CA GLU A 323 -3.66 -17.32 21.40
C GLU A 323 -4.31 -18.49 20.67
N PHE A 324 -3.63 -19.06 19.68
CA PHE A 324 -3.99 -20.35 19.10
C PHE A 324 -2.75 -21.12 18.63
N GLU A 325 -2.86 -22.45 18.66
CA GLU A 325 -1.82 -23.36 18.22
C GLU A 325 -2.26 -24.07 16.94
N ILE A 326 -1.34 -24.21 16.01
CA ILE A 326 -1.54 -25.00 14.79
C ILE A 326 -0.59 -26.18 14.76
N LYS A 327 -1.08 -27.29 14.23
CA LYS A 327 -0.28 -28.46 13.87
C LYS A 327 -0.14 -28.51 12.34
N ILE A 328 1.06 -28.80 11.86
CA ILE A 328 1.36 -28.99 10.43
C ILE A 328 2.00 -30.35 10.23
N GLU A 329 1.90 -30.89 9.02
CA GLU A 329 2.69 -32.05 8.58
C GLU A 329 4.07 -31.59 8.06
N ASP A 330 5.00 -32.54 7.87
CA ASP A 330 6.41 -32.23 7.55
C ASP A 330 6.58 -31.46 6.24
N ASP A 331 5.71 -31.69 5.26
CA ASP A 331 5.70 -30.99 3.96
C ASP A 331 4.91 -29.69 3.94
N GLU A 332 4.26 -29.32 5.06
CA GLU A 332 3.37 -28.16 5.16
C GLU A 332 4.01 -26.88 5.76
N GLN A 333 5.32 -26.77 5.73
CA GLN A 333 6.02 -25.58 6.22
C GLN A 333 5.53 -24.26 5.55
N PHE A 334 4.90 -24.35 4.38
CA PHE A 334 4.28 -23.19 3.72
C PHE A 334 3.12 -22.59 4.54
N ILE A 335 2.45 -23.37 5.39
CA ILE A 335 1.37 -22.88 6.28
C ILE A 335 1.95 -21.94 7.35
N VAL A 336 3.09 -22.32 7.95
CA VAL A 336 3.78 -21.45 8.92
C VAL A 336 4.28 -20.18 8.26
N ARG A 337 4.86 -20.31 7.07
CA ARG A 337 5.28 -19.14 6.27
C ARG A 337 4.09 -18.21 5.95
N ARG A 338 2.93 -18.79 5.67
CA ARG A 338 1.68 -18.06 5.47
C ARG A 338 1.24 -17.35 6.75
N LEU A 339 1.23 -18.05 7.88
CA LEU A 339 0.89 -17.50 9.21
C LEU A 339 1.80 -16.31 9.54
N GLU A 340 3.11 -16.45 9.33
CA GLU A 340 4.10 -15.38 9.52
C GLU A 340 3.90 -14.18 8.59
N ARG A 341 3.61 -14.43 7.34
CA ARG A 341 3.43 -13.38 6.32
C ARG A 341 2.13 -12.63 6.48
N GLU A 342 1.04 -13.33 6.85
CA GLU A 342 -0.30 -12.74 6.90
C GLU A 342 -0.64 -12.13 8.26
N LYS A 343 0.10 -12.44 9.30
CA LYS A 343 -0.11 -11.80 10.61
C LYS A 343 0.08 -10.28 10.50
N ARG A 344 -0.90 -9.53 10.97
CA ARG A 344 -0.83 -8.07 11.02
C ARG A 344 -0.20 -7.56 12.29
N CYS A 345 -0.36 -8.31 13.37
CA CYS A 345 0.26 -8.07 14.68
C CYS A 345 0.58 -9.40 15.36
N GLY A 346 1.15 -9.34 16.55
CA GLY A 346 1.51 -10.52 17.32
C GLY A 346 2.77 -11.20 16.83
N ARG A 347 3.00 -12.40 17.34
CA ARG A 347 4.18 -13.20 17.06
C ARG A 347 3.79 -14.67 16.88
N VAL A 348 4.61 -15.39 16.14
CA VAL A 348 4.54 -16.83 15.97
C VAL A 348 5.73 -17.44 16.69
N GLU A 349 5.46 -18.42 17.51
CA GLU A 349 6.44 -19.14 18.31
C GLU A 349 6.46 -20.61 17.88
N LYS A 350 7.63 -21.18 17.62
CA LYS A 350 7.78 -22.60 17.40
C LYS A 350 7.74 -23.32 18.72
N ILE A 351 6.82 -24.27 18.90
CA ILE A 351 6.73 -25.12 20.10
C ILE A 351 7.61 -26.36 19.89
N ASP A 352 7.41 -27.05 18.76
CA ASP A 352 8.22 -28.16 18.31
C ASP A 352 8.26 -28.18 16.78
N ASP A 353 8.71 -29.28 16.16
CA ASP A 353 8.88 -29.34 14.69
C ASP A 353 7.58 -29.18 13.92
N ASN A 354 6.46 -29.61 14.49
CA ASN A 354 5.17 -29.64 13.84
C ASN A 354 4.12 -28.74 14.49
N HIS A 355 4.42 -28.11 15.65
CA HIS A 355 3.50 -27.24 16.36
C HIS A 355 4.02 -25.80 16.46
N TYR A 356 3.14 -24.87 16.16
CA TYR A 356 3.42 -23.43 16.21
C TYR A 356 2.29 -22.72 16.94
N ARG A 357 2.66 -21.72 17.76
CA ARG A 357 1.74 -20.89 18.52
C ARG A 357 1.73 -19.47 17.97
N TYR A 358 0.56 -18.94 17.76
CA TYR A 358 0.36 -17.53 17.48
C TYR A 358 -0.17 -16.82 18.72
N VAL A 359 0.41 -15.64 19.05
CA VAL A 359 0.01 -14.83 20.21
C VAL A 359 -0.09 -13.36 19.79
N ALA A 360 -1.19 -12.69 20.17
CA ALA A 360 -1.39 -11.27 19.93
C ALA A 360 -2.23 -10.60 21.01
N GLU A 361 -2.02 -9.29 21.16
CA GLU A 361 -2.84 -8.40 21.95
C GLU A 361 -3.55 -7.42 21.01
N VAL A 362 -4.86 -7.47 20.89
CA VAL A 362 -5.65 -6.70 19.92
C VAL A 362 -6.83 -6.00 20.59
N PHE A 363 -7.37 -4.96 19.95
CA PHE A 363 -8.56 -4.29 20.47
C PHE A 363 -9.86 -5.05 20.22
N ASP A 364 -9.90 -5.89 19.19
CA ASP A 364 -11.09 -6.63 18.82
C ASP A 364 -10.72 -7.95 18.13
N THR A 365 -10.89 -9.03 18.86
CA THR A 365 -10.66 -10.41 18.37
C THR A 365 -11.58 -10.75 17.22
N THR A 366 -12.78 -10.16 17.14
CA THR A 366 -13.77 -10.49 16.11
C THR A 366 -13.30 -10.10 14.70
N GLU A 367 -12.46 -9.07 14.59
CA GLU A 367 -11.85 -8.68 13.32
C GLU A 367 -10.85 -9.72 12.78
N MET A 368 -10.31 -10.57 13.67
CA MET A 368 -9.35 -11.62 13.32
C MET A 368 -10.02 -12.92 12.89
N LEU A 369 -11.25 -13.18 13.34
CA LEU A 369 -11.93 -14.48 13.12
C LEU A 369 -11.95 -14.92 11.65
N PRO A 370 -12.20 -14.06 10.65
CA PRO A 370 -12.14 -14.46 9.24
C PRO A 370 -10.78 -15.01 8.82
N TRP A 371 -9.70 -14.41 9.32
CA TRP A 371 -8.35 -14.87 9.04
C TRP A 371 -8.03 -16.16 9.79
N ILE A 372 -8.36 -16.25 11.09
CA ILE A 372 -8.16 -17.46 11.90
C ILE A 372 -8.89 -18.65 11.29
N ARG A 373 -10.11 -18.46 10.76
CA ARG A 373 -10.88 -19.51 10.06
C ARG A 373 -10.14 -20.11 8.86
N THR A 374 -9.21 -19.40 8.25
CA THR A 374 -8.43 -19.94 7.15
C THR A 374 -7.42 -21.03 7.57
N PHE A 375 -7.20 -21.20 8.87
CA PHE A 375 -6.35 -22.23 9.48
C PHE A 375 -7.16 -23.32 10.20
N ILE A 376 -8.48 -23.37 10.04
CA ILE A 376 -9.40 -24.21 10.81
C ILE A 376 -8.99 -25.67 10.86
N SER A 377 -8.49 -26.22 9.75
CA SER A 377 -8.04 -27.63 9.66
C SER A 377 -6.72 -27.91 10.39
N ARG A 378 -6.07 -26.89 10.92
CA ARG A 378 -4.75 -27.02 11.58
C ARG A 378 -4.77 -26.57 13.04
N ILE A 379 -5.83 -25.89 13.49
CA ILE A 379 -5.93 -25.37 14.86
C ILE A 379 -6.18 -26.54 15.79
N THR A 380 -5.25 -26.75 16.73
CA THR A 380 -5.33 -27.78 17.78
C THR A 380 -5.76 -27.22 19.13
N ARG A 381 -5.43 -25.97 19.39
CA ARG A 381 -5.75 -25.28 20.64
C ARG A 381 -6.09 -23.81 20.37
N MET A 382 -6.99 -23.27 21.18
CA MET A 382 -7.41 -21.87 21.09
C MET A 382 -7.72 -21.36 22.50
N SER A 383 -7.24 -20.15 22.80
CA SER A 383 -7.50 -19.44 24.06
C SER A 383 -7.59 -17.94 23.80
N PHE A 384 -8.80 -17.40 23.88
CA PHE A 384 -9.04 -15.95 23.76
C PHE A 384 -9.53 -15.40 25.09
N SER A 385 -9.09 -14.20 25.46
CA SER A 385 -9.68 -13.48 26.59
C SER A 385 -11.14 -13.09 26.31
N ASN A 386 -11.47 -12.82 25.04
CA ASN A 386 -12.85 -12.65 24.57
C ASN A 386 -13.53 -14.01 24.38
N ARG A 387 -14.11 -14.53 25.47
CA ARG A 387 -14.78 -15.85 25.48
C ARG A 387 -15.98 -15.92 24.56
N THR A 388 -16.67 -14.80 24.31
CA THR A 388 -17.79 -14.75 23.38
C THR A 388 -17.33 -15.02 21.96
N ALA A 389 -16.22 -14.39 21.53
CA ALA A 389 -15.62 -14.62 20.23
C ALA A 389 -15.10 -16.07 20.07
N GLU A 390 -14.46 -16.61 21.11
CA GLU A 390 -13.97 -18.00 21.14
C GLU A 390 -15.12 -19.01 21.04
N ASN A 391 -16.15 -18.85 21.88
CA ASN A 391 -17.30 -19.75 21.91
C ASN A 391 -18.06 -19.71 20.59
N LYS A 392 -18.23 -18.51 19.98
CA LYS A 392 -18.84 -18.40 18.67
C LYS A 392 -18.04 -19.12 17.59
N PHE A 393 -16.71 -18.99 17.60
CA PHE A 393 -15.86 -19.71 16.67
C PHE A 393 -16.03 -21.24 16.80
N LYS A 394 -16.00 -21.77 18.04
CA LYS A 394 -16.17 -23.19 18.32
C LYS A 394 -17.58 -23.69 17.90
N ALA A 395 -18.61 -22.92 18.21
CA ALA A 395 -19.97 -23.25 17.79
C ALA A 395 -20.15 -23.28 16.26
N ASP A 396 -19.54 -22.33 15.54
CA ASP A 396 -19.55 -22.31 14.08
C ASP A 396 -18.89 -23.58 13.49
N ILE A 397 -17.79 -24.08 14.13
CA ILE A 397 -17.13 -25.32 13.71
C ILE A 397 -18.02 -26.54 13.99
N GLN A 398 -18.61 -26.62 15.18
CA GLN A 398 -19.52 -27.70 15.54
C GLN A 398 -20.71 -27.78 14.59
N GLU A 399 -21.31 -26.64 14.27
CA GLU A 399 -22.41 -26.58 13.31
C GLU A 399 -21.95 -27.00 11.90
N MET A 400 -20.76 -26.60 11.48
CA MET A 400 -20.18 -27.06 10.23
C MET A 400 -20.01 -28.59 10.21
N CYS A 401 -19.45 -29.19 11.28
CA CYS A 401 -19.32 -30.65 11.38
C CYS A 401 -20.70 -31.33 11.30
N ARG A 402 -21.69 -30.80 11.98
CA ARG A 402 -23.08 -31.31 11.93
C ARG A 402 -23.64 -31.26 10.50
N MET A 403 -23.48 -30.16 9.81
CA MET A 403 -23.96 -29.97 8.42
C MET A 403 -23.33 -30.96 7.44
N TYR A 404 -22.08 -31.31 7.66
CA TYR A 404 -21.34 -32.29 6.84
C TYR A 404 -21.49 -33.75 7.32
N GLY A 405 -22.29 -33.99 8.36
CA GLY A 405 -22.47 -35.33 8.89
C GLY A 405 -21.26 -35.94 9.57
N LEU A 406 -20.36 -35.10 10.07
CA LEU A 406 -19.11 -35.51 10.75
C LEU A 406 -19.28 -35.68 12.26
N ASP A 407 -20.47 -35.46 12.82
CA ASP A 407 -20.77 -35.53 14.26
C ASP A 407 -20.96 -36.95 14.77
N GLY A 408 -20.57 -37.97 14.06
CA GLY A 408 -20.88 -39.35 14.36
C GLY A 408 -19.72 -40.32 14.58
N GLY A 409 -18.50 -39.82 14.71
CA GLY A 409 -17.30 -40.66 14.88
C GLY A 409 -16.80 -40.76 16.32
N ALA A 410 -17.66 -40.76 17.34
CA ALA A 410 -17.25 -41.18 18.69
C ALA A 410 -17.41 -42.69 18.78
N ALA A 411 -16.29 -43.38 18.66
CA ALA A 411 -15.96 -44.70 19.21
C ALA A 411 -17.02 -45.79 19.14
N GLN A 412 -16.82 -46.69 18.21
CA GLN A 412 -16.90 -48.12 18.54
C GLN A 412 -15.51 -48.72 18.59
#